data_a54f8083b576b22b8adcbda04a30d68a
#
_entry.id   a54f8083b576b22b8adcbda04a30d68a
#
_cell.length_a   1.000
_cell.length_b   1.000
_cell.length_c   1.000
_cell.angle_alpha   90.00
_cell.angle_beta   90.00
_cell.angle_gamma   90.00
#
_symmetry.space_group_name_H-M   'P 1'
#
loop_
_entity.id
_entity.type
_entity.pdbx_description
1 polymer ?
#
loop_
_entity_poly.entity_id
_entity_poly.type
_entity_poly.pdbx_seq_one_letter_code
_entity_poly.pdbx_strand_id
1 'polypeptide(L)'
;LWAHHVNDPSWTNASYIRLFECTTVTEFWQLVNSLRHDLNSLFQTHMLFLMKKVGNVEIYPKWEDERNINGGCWSLRVERTQAVDHFIELAKRFVTHSLTKHPCGTNGLSMAPKKIHNILKIWMDAPSKTGVEWYIPNVLDTIPLLKKAVFQVHNNNIKRDYRRKAFFQTNRTVREKNVRNTGFSSRETRDRNAKQGRGKNRNHNRRNHQRRRRANEPFRR
;
A
#
# COMPACT_ATOMS: atom_id res chain seq x y z
N LEU A 1 -7.10 -12.37 -12.71
CA LEU A 1 -5.86 -11.90 -12.08
C LEU A 1 -5.54 -10.50 -12.59
N TRP A 2 -5.25 -9.58 -11.67
CA TRP A 2 -4.93 -8.19 -11.95
C TRP A 2 -3.55 -7.86 -11.39
N ALA A 3 -2.86 -6.91 -12.02
CA ALA A 3 -1.63 -6.31 -11.53
C ALA A 3 -1.79 -4.78 -11.39
N HIS A 4 -1.06 -4.21 -10.43
CA HIS A 4 -0.91 -2.77 -10.26
C HIS A 4 0.55 -2.47 -9.95
N HIS A 5 1.17 -1.57 -10.70
CA HIS A 5 2.58 -1.25 -10.50
C HIS A 5 2.79 -0.49 -9.18
N VAL A 6 3.79 -0.88 -8.38
CA VAL A 6 3.99 -0.33 -7.02
C VAL A 6 4.33 1.16 -6.99
N ASN A 7 4.90 1.68 -8.07
CA ASN A 7 5.28 3.09 -8.20
C ASN A 7 4.20 3.93 -8.91
N ASP A 8 3.08 3.32 -9.34
CA ASP A 8 1.97 4.09 -9.89
C ASP A 8 1.16 4.70 -8.72
N PRO A 9 1.09 6.03 -8.61
CA PRO A 9 0.30 6.69 -7.57
C PRO A 9 -1.20 6.70 -7.88
N SER A 10 -1.60 6.35 -9.10
CA SER A 10 -3.00 6.29 -9.54
C SER A 10 -3.67 5.03 -9.02
N TRP A 11 -4.91 5.18 -8.53
CA TRP A 11 -5.76 4.07 -8.08
C TRP A 11 -7.11 4.10 -8.81
N THR A 12 -7.08 4.51 -10.08
CA THR A 12 -8.25 4.46 -10.98
C THR A 12 -8.38 3.08 -11.62
N ASN A 13 -9.52 2.79 -12.24
CA ASN A 13 -9.69 1.51 -12.93
C ASN A 13 -8.64 1.28 -14.03
N ALA A 14 -8.19 2.35 -14.69
CA ALA A 14 -7.19 2.29 -15.75
C ALA A 14 -5.77 1.92 -15.25
N SER A 15 -5.48 2.07 -13.94
CA SER A 15 -4.17 1.70 -13.38
C SER A 15 -4.04 0.21 -13.07
N TYR A 16 -5.13 -0.55 -13.18
CA TYR A 16 -5.12 -2.00 -13.01
C TYR A 16 -5.03 -2.70 -14.36
N ILE A 17 -4.03 -3.54 -14.50
CA ILE A 17 -3.80 -4.34 -15.71
C ILE A 17 -4.39 -5.72 -15.48
N ARG A 18 -5.33 -6.14 -16.32
CA ARG A 18 -5.84 -7.52 -16.31
C ARG A 18 -4.83 -8.41 -17.00
N LEU A 19 -4.22 -9.31 -16.22
CA LEU A 19 -3.23 -10.27 -16.72
C LEU A 19 -3.90 -11.53 -17.26
N PHE A 20 -4.94 -12.01 -16.58
CA PHE A 20 -5.58 -13.29 -16.92
C PHE A 20 -6.99 -13.37 -16.34
N GLU A 21 -7.86 -14.12 -17.03
CA GLU A 21 -9.17 -14.56 -16.53
C GLU A 21 -9.23 -16.06 -16.63
N CYS A 22 -9.59 -16.76 -15.56
CA CYS A 22 -9.82 -18.20 -15.54
C CYS A 22 -11.24 -18.49 -15.08
N THR A 23 -11.87 -19.43 -15.76
CA THR A 23 -13.24 -19.90 -15.50
C THR A 23 -13.26 -21.33 -14.99
N THR A 24 -12.16 -22.06 -15.19
CA THR A 24 -11.99 -23.46 -14.80
C THR A 24 -10.75 -23.63 -13.91
N VAL A 25 -10.75 -24.72 -13.12
CA VAL A 25 -9.59 -25.11 -12.31
C VAL A 25 -8.39 -25.45 -13.19
N THR A 26 -8.62 -26.00 -14.38
CA THR A 26 -7.57 -26.32 -15.36
C THR A 26 -6.85 -25.05 -15.81
N GLU A 27 -7.60 -24.01 -16.22
CA GLU A 27 -7.04 -22.72 -16.62
C GLU A 27 -6.27 -22.06 -15.47
N PHE A 28 -6.77 -22.19 -14.22
CA PHE A 28 -6.05 -21.71 -13.05
C PHE A 28 -4.68 -22.39 -12.92
N TRP A 29 -4.60 -23.70 -13.08
CA TRP A 29 -3.32 -24.42 -12.99
C TRP A 29 -2.38 -24.10 -14.15
N GLN A 30 -2.91 -23.91 -15.35
CA GLN A 30 -2.12 -23.42 -16.50
C GLN A 30 -1.51 -22.05 -16.20
N LEU A 31 -2.30 -21.13 -15.62
CA LEU A 31 -1.82 -19.83 -15.19
C LEU A 31 -0.72 -19.94 -14.12
N VAL A 32 -0.96 -20.74 -13.07
CA VAL A 32 0.03 -20.94 -11.99
C VAL A 32 1.34 -21.49 -12.53
N ASN A 33 1.28 -22.50 -13.40
CA ASN A 33 2.46 -23.11 -14.01
C ASN A 33 3.22 -22.14 -14.91
N SER A 34 2.51 -21.30 -15.67
CA SER A 34 3.11 -20.29 -16.54
C SER A 34 3.79 -19.18 -15.75
N LEU A 35 3.19 -18.74 -14.63
CA LEU A 35 3.67 -17.59 -13.86
C LEU A 35 4.61 -17.96 -12.71
N ARG A 36 4.68 -19.22 -12.31
CA ARG A 36 5.39 -19.63 -11.08
C ARG A 36 6.83 -19.13 -11.00
N HIS A 37 7.55 -19.14 -12.11
CA HIS A 37 8.94 -18.67 -12.18
C HIS A 37 9.02 -17.14 -12.12
N ASP A 38 8.01 -16.44 -12.65
CA ASP A 38 7.98 -14.98 -12.75
C ASP A 38 7.36 -14.31 -11.52
N LEU A 39 6.59 -15.04 -10.69
CA LEU A 39 5.90 -14.49 -9.54
C LEU A 39 6.84 -13.78 -8.55
N ASN A 40 8.05 -14.31 -8.33
CA ASN A 40 9.04 -13.67 -7.47
C ASN A 40 9.43 -12.28 -8.00
N SER A 41 9.61 -12.13 -9.29
CA SER A 41 9.93 -10.87 -9.95
C SER A 41 8.72 -9.93 -9.93
N LEU A 42 7.53 -10.45 -10.26
CA LEU A 42 6.28 -9.70 -10.24
C LEU A 42 5.98 -9.16 -8.84
N PHE A 43 6.19 -9.95 -7.78
CA PHE A 43 6.01 -9.51 -6.39
C PHE A 43 7.03 -8.47 -5.92
N GLN A 44 8.02 -8.10 -6.70
CA GLN A 44 8.91 -6.98 -6.40
C GLN A 44 8.43 -5.67 -6.98
N THR A 45 7.77 -5.72 -8.12
CA THR A 45 7.42 -4.56 -8.95
C THR A 45 5.92 -4.28 -9.00
N HIS A 46 5.09 -5.30 -8.74
CA HIS A 46 3.64 -5.19 -8.85
C HIS A 46 2.92 -5.73 -7.61
N MET A 47 1.81 -5.12 -7.28
CA MET A 47 0.78 -5.75 -6.46
C MET A 47 -0.04 -6.65 -7.38
N LEU A 48 -0.27 -7.90 -6.96
CA LEU A 48 -1.14 -8.84 -7.68
C LEU A 48 -2.44 -9.04 -6.92
N PHE A 49 -3.53 -9.17 -7.67
CA PHE A 49 -4.88 -9.34 -7.13
C PHE A 49 -5.59 -10.45 -7.89
N LEU A 50 -5.90 -11.53 -7.21
CA LEU A 50 -6.78 -12.58 -7.71
C LEU A 50 -8.19 -12.28 -7.18
N MET A 51 -9.05 -11.70 -8.01
CA MET A 51 -10.40 -11.27 -7.63
C MET A 51 -11.45 -12.16 -8.28
N LYS A 52 -12.55 -12.35 -7.57
CA LYS A 52 -13.71 -13.10 -8.03
C LYS A 52 -14.48 -12.32 -9.10
N LYS A 53 -15.06 -13.08 -10.04
CA LYS A 53 -16.11 -12.59 -10.94
C LYS A 53 -17.42 -13.27 -10.56
N VAL A 54 -18.50 -12.54 -10.46
CA VAL A 54 -19.80 -13.07 -10.09
C VAL A 54 -20.77 -12.83 -11.25
N GLY A 55 -21.08 -13.88 -11.99
CA GLY A 55 -21.77 -13.77 -13.28
C GLY A 55 -20.90 -12.93 -14.24
N ASN A 56 -21.46 -11.87 -14.79
CA ASN A 56 -20.76 -10.92 -15.67
C ASN A 56 -20.13 -9.73 -14.93
N VAL A 57 -20.24 -9.67 -13.59
CA VAL A 57 -19.73 -8.55 -12.79
C VAL A 57 -18.34 -8.87 -12.27
N GLU A 58 -17.36 -8.07 -12.67
CA GLU A 58 -16.01 -8.11 -12.15
C GLU A 58 -15.95 -7.36 -10.81
N ILE A 59 -15.28 -7.96 -9.82
CA ILE A 59 -14.96 -7.26 -8.56
C ILE A 59 -13.59 -6.62 -8.73
N TYR A 60 -13.56 -5.29 -8.75
CA TYR A 60 -12.29 -4.56 -8.83
C TYR A 60 -11.52 -4.64 -7.49
N PRO A 61 -10.19 -4.70 -7.53
CA PRO A 61 -9.36 -4.74 -6.32
C PRO A 61 -9.24 -3.37 -5.64
N LYS A 62 -10.37 -2.71 -5.40
CA LYS A 62 -10.50 -1.40 -4.75
C LYS A 62 -11.40 -1.51 -3.54
N TRP A 63 -11.12 -0.72 -2.53
CA TRP A 63 -11.96 -0.66 -1.32
C TRP A 63 -13.33 -0.06 -1.60
N GLU A 64 -13.42 0.84 -2.59
CA GLU A 64 -14.62 1.56 -3.01
C GLU A 64 -15.53 0.75 -3.94
N ASP A 65 -15.09 -0.43 -4.41
CA ASP A 65 -15.94 -1.32 -5.19
C ASP A 65 -17.18 -1.73 -4.38
N GLU A 66 -18.34 -1.75 -5.00
CA GLU A 66 -19.63 -1.99 -4.33
C GLU A 66 -19.64 -3.30 -3.53
N ARG A 67 -18.92 -4.31 -4.00
CA ARG A 67 -18.82 -5.60 -3.32
C ARG A 67 -17.74 -5.65 -2.23
N ASN A 68 -16.85 -4.66 -2.19
CA ASN A 68 -15.78 -4.57 -1.20
C ASN A 68 -16.09 -3.54 -0.11
N ILE A 69 -16.83 -2.47 -0.42
CA ILE A 69 -16.98 -1.29 0.43
C ILE A 69 -17.47 -1.60 1.84
N ASN A 70 -18.41 -2.56 1.95
CA ASN A 70 -18.97 -2.99 3.23
C ASN A 70 -18.18 -4.13 3.87
N GLY A 71 -17.12 -4.58 3.24
CA GLY A 71 -16.29 -5.67 3.70
C GLY A 71 -15.02 -5.22 4.40
N GLY A 72 -14.03 -6.09 4.32
CA GLY A 72 -12.72 -5.86 4.89
C GLY A 72 -11.69 -6.83 4.33
N CYS A 73 -10.49 -6.78 4.87
CA CYS A 73 -9.47 -7.74 4.51
C CYS A 73 -8.71 -8.23 5.75
N TRP A 74 -8.40 -9.52 5.75
CA TRP A 74 -7.37 -10.10 6.56
C TRP A 74 -6.01 -9.78 5.94
N SER A 75 -5.11 -9.22 6.74
CA SER A 75 -3.77 -8.84 6.30
C SER A 75 -2.73 -9.58 7.11
N LEU A 76 -1.79 -10.22 6.44
CA LEU A 76 -0.67 -10.91 7.06
C LEU A 76 0.65 -10.53 6.40
N ARG A 77 1.71 -10.51 7.20
CA ARG A 77 3.08 -10.31 6.73
C ARG A 77 3.64 -11.67 6.33
N VAL A 78 4.23 -11.73 5.15
CA VAL A 78 4.84 -12.94 4.61
C VAL A 78 6.28 -12.62 4.23
N GLU A 79 7.20 -13.50 4.57
CA GLU A 79 8.59 -13.39 4.13
C GLU A 79 8.66 -13.51 2.60
N ARG A 80 9.58 -12.78 1.98
CA ARG A 80 9.69 -12.75 0.51
C ARG A 80 9.94 -14.12 -0.08
N THR A 81 10.76 -14.91 0.58
CA THR A 81 11.10 -16.29 0.17
C THR A 81 9.91 -17.23 0.17
N GLN A 82 8.90 -16.97 1.01
CA GLN A 82 7.69 -17.79 1.17
C GLN A 82 6.47 -17.20 0.44
N ALA A 83 6.61 -16.01 -0.14
CA ALA A 83 5.48 -15.25 -0.66
C ALA A 83 4.76 -15.98 -1.80
N VAL A 84 5.51 -16.59 -2.72
CA VAL A 84 4.96 -17.32 -3.87
C VAL A 84 4.18 -18.54 -3.39
N ASP A 85 4.77 -19.35 -2.52
CA ASP A 85 4.16 -20.59 -2.05
C ASP A 85 2.88 -20.31 -1.25
N HIS A 86 2.90 -19.32 -0.36
CA HIS A 86 1.71 -18.92 0.39
C HIS A 86 0.63 -18.33 -0.52
N PHE A 87 1.01 -17.52 -1.52
CA PHE A 87 0.03 -16.98 -2.46
C PHE A 87 -0.63 -18.09 -3.29
N ILE A 88 0.14 -19.02 -3.84
CA ILE A 88 -0.36 -20.14 -4.63
C ILE A 88 -1.25 -21.06 -3.77
N GLU A 89 -0.83 -21.37 -2.54
CA GLU A 89 -1.63 -22.22 -1.64
C GLU A 89 -2.98 -21.59 -1.30
N LEU A 90 -3.00 -20.28 -0.99
CA LEU A 90 -4.25 -19.58 -0.74
C LEU A 90 -5.09 -19.41 -2.01
N ALA A 91 -4.47 -19.16 -3.16
CA ALA A 91 -5.16 -19.06 -4.44
C ALA A 91 -5.82 -20.39 -4.82
N LYS A 92 -5.11 -21.51 -4.65
CA LYS A 92 -5.67 -22.85 -4.83
C LYS A 92 -6.93 -23.06 -3.98
N ARG A 93 -6.86 -22.74 -2.68
CA ARG A 93 -8.00 -22.89 -1.77
C ARG A 93 -9.14 -21.92 -2.08
N PHE A 94 -8.81 -20.72 -2.55
CA PHE A 94 -9.80 -19.74 -2.97
C PHE A 94 -10.59 -20.21 -4.18
N VAL A 95 -9.92 -20.68 -5.25
CA VAL A 95 -10.60 -21.14 -6.48
C VAL A 95 -11.35 -22.46 -6.29
N THR A 96 -10.92 -23.31 -5.35
CA THR A 96 -11.62 -24.56 -5.01
C THR A 96 -12.65 -24.40 -3.90
N HIS A 97 -12.93 -23.17 -3.46
CA HIS A 97 -13.85 -22.86 -2.37
C HIS A 97 -13.54 -23.58 -1.05
N SER A 98 -12.27 -23.91 -0.80
CA SER A 98 -11.79 -24.63 0.39
C SER A 98 -11.01 -23.75 1.37
N LEU A 99 -11.07 -22.41 1.20
CA LEU A 99 -10.38 -21.45 2.07
C LEU A 99 -11.19 -21.16 3.33
N THR A 100 -12.47 -20.90 3.19
CA THR A 100 -13.39 -20.52 4.26
C THR A 100 -14.62 -21.41 4.30
N LYS A 101 -15.24 -21.55 5.47
CA LYS A 101 -16.48 -22.33 5.66
C LYS A 101 -17.63 -21.79 4.81
N HIS A 102 -17.60 -20.52 4.45
CA HIS A 102 -18.60 -19.85 3.63
C HIS A 102 -17.92 -19.24 2.40
N PRO A 103 -17.77 -19.99 1.31
CA PRO A 103 -17.00 -19.57 0.14
C PRO A 103 -17.54 -18.30 -0.53
N CYS A 104 -18.84 -18.02 -0.41
CA CYS A 104 -19.44 -16.79 -0.94
C CYS A 104 -18.92 -15.52 -0.28
N GLY A 105 -18.33 -15.63 0.92
CA GLY A 105 -17.87 -14.49 1.69
C GLY A 105 -16.49 -13.94 1.33
N THR A 106 -15.78 -14.61 0.40
CA THR A 106 -14.44 -14.18 -0.02
C THR A 106 -14.50 -13.60 -1.42
N ASN A 107 -14.04 -12.36 -1.58
CA ASN A 107 -14.01 -11.64 -2.85
C ASN A 107 -12.69 -11.81 -3.61
N GLY A 108 -11.60 -12.11 -2.91
CA GLY A 108 -10.31 -12.29 -3.58
C GLY A 108 -9.13 -12.35 -2.63
N LEU A 109 -7.96 -12.40 -3.24
CA LEU A 109 -6.65 -12.39 -2.60
C LEU A 109 -5.80 -11.30 -3.21
N SER A 110 -4.85 -10.75 -2.45
CA SER A 110 -3.82 -9.88 -3.02
C SER A 110 -2.48 -10.05 -2.33
N MET A 111 -1.41 -9.82 -3.11
CA MET A 111 -0.04 -9.74 -2.62
C MET A 111 0.53 -8.38 -2.96
N ALA A 112 1.02 -7.67 -1.95
CA ALA A 112 1.62 -6.35 -2.10
C ALA A 112 3.05 -6.34 -1.56
N PRO A 113 4.07 -6.00 -2.36
CA PRO A 113 5.45 -5.94 -1.91
C PRO A 113 5.67 -4.76 -0.97
N LYS A 114 6.55 -4.97 0.03
CA LYS A 114 7.11 -3.95 0.92
C LYS A 114 8.63 -4.09 0.95
N LYS A 115 9.32 -3.15 1.59
CA LYS A 115 10.79 -3.13 1.61
C LYS A 115 11.44 -4.43 2.11
N ILE A 116 10.88 -5.05 3.15
CA ILE A 116 11.50 -6.21 3.83
C ILE A 116 10.64 -7.47 3.66
N HIS A 117 9.32 -7.34 3.52
CA HIS A 117 8.35 -8.43 3.49
C HIS A 117 7.27 -8.14 2.47
N ASN A 118 6.39 -9.09 2.21
CA ASN A 118 5.18 -8.88 1.43
C ASN A 118 3.96 -8.83 2.36
N ILE A 119 2.90 -8.15 1.93
CA ILE A 119 1.60 -8.18 2.60
C ILE A 119 0.66 -9.00 1.74
N LEU A 120 0.26 -10.14 2.26
CA LEU A 120 -0.82 -10.95 1.69
C LEU A 120 -2.14 -10.54 2.32
N LYS A 121 -3.19 -10.41 1.51
CA LYS A 121 -4.53 -10.07 1.98
C LYS A 121 -5.56 -11.05 1.43
N ILE A 122 -6.56 -11.34 2.26
CA ILE A 122 -7.78 -12.05 1.89
C ILE A 122 -8.93 -11.05 1.99
N TRP A 123 -9.60 -10.79 0.88
CA TRP A 123 -10.68 -9.82 0.77
C TRP A 123 -12.00 -10.48 1.09
N MET A 124 -12.75 -9.89 2.03
CA MET A 124 -14.04 -10.37 2.50
C MET A 124 -15.14 -9.38 2.15
N ASP A 125 -16.34 -9.89 1.89
CA ASP A 125 -17.52 -9.11 1.51
C ASP A 125 -18.21 -8.43 2.70
N ALA A 126 -17.98 -8.88 3.93
CA ALA A 126 -18.63 -8.35 5.12
C ALA A 126 -17.70 -8.29 6.33
N PRO A 127 -17.84 -7.27 7.21
CA PRO A 127 -17.02 -7.10 8.41
C PRO A 127 -17.36 -8.10 9.52
N SER A 128 -18.53 -8.73 9.50
CA SER A 128 -18.94 -9.74 10.45
C SER A 128 -18.10 -11.03 10.38
N LYS A 129 -17.31 -11.19 9.33
CA LYS A 129 -16.45 -12.35 9.07
C LYS A 129 -15.03 -12.10 9.60
N THR A 130 -14.89 -11.86 10.89
CA THR A 130 -13.66 -11.33 11.50
C THR A 130 -12.86 -12.32 12.35
N GLY A 131 -13.38 -13.52 12.62
CA GLY A 131 -12.70 -14.53 13.44
C GLY A 131 -11.93 -15.57 12.62
N VAL A 132 -10.95 -16.20 13.24
CA VAL A 132 -10.21 -17.33 12.64
C VAL A 132 -11.11 -18.55 12.39
N GLU A 133 -12.25 -18.62 13.07
CA GLU A 133 -13.30 -19.62 12.88
C GLU A 133 -13.93 -19.64 11.50
N TRP A 134 -13.73 -18.57 10.72
CA TRP A 134 -14.16 -18.52 9.32
C TRP A 134 -13.35 -19.42 8.41
N TYR A 135 -12.09 -19.70 8.75
CA TYR A 135 -11.25 -20.59 7.98
C TYR A 135 -11.65 -22.06 8.20
N ILE A 136 -11.48 -22.86 7.18
CA ILE A 136 -11.54 -24.32 7.34
C ILE A 136 -10.37 -24.74 8.23
N PRO A 137 -10.56 -25.60 9.25
CA PRO A 137 -9.52 -25.92 10.23
C PRO A 137 -8.17 -26.31 9.64
N ASN A 138 -8.16 -27.19 8.61
CA ASN A 138 -6.94 -27.62 7.96
C ASN A 138 -6.16 -26.51 7.22
N VAL A 139 -6.80 -25.37 6.93
CA VAL A 139 -6.11 -24.21 6.35
C VAL A 139 -5.18 -23.58 7.38
N LEU A 140 -5.61 -23.49 8.63
CA LEU A 140 -4.81 -22.94 9.73
C LEU A 140 -3.63 -23.84 10.08
N ASP A 141 -3.72 -25.14 9.83
CA ASP A 141 -2.62 -26.08 10.03
C ASP A 141 -1.62 -26.00 8.87
N THR A 142 -2.12 -25.85 7.63
CA THR A 142 -1.27 -25.70 6.44
C THR A 142 -0.59 -24.33 6.38
N ILE A 143 -1.28 -23.28 6.82
CA ILE A 143 -0.77 -21.90 6.84
C ILE A 143 -0.97 -21.32 8.24
N PRO A 144 -0.14 -21.69 9.23
CA PRO A 144 -0.26 -21.23 10.62
C PRO A 144 -0.17 -19.70 10.75
N LEU A 145 0.43 -19.06 9.75
CA LEU A 145 0.57 -17.60 9.69
C LEU A 145 -0.77 -16.87 9.69
N LEU A 146 -1.84 -17.51 9.20
CA LEU A 146 -3.20 -16.96 9.22
C LEU A 146 -3.72 -16.68 10.63
N LYS A 147 -3.24 -17.41 11.65
CA LYS A 147 -3.58 -17.14 13.07
C LYS A 147 -3.10 -15.76 13.54
N LYS A 148 -2.11 -15.17 12.84
CA LYS A 148 -1.56 -13.83 13.11
C LYS A 148 -2.13 -12.74 12.19
N ALA A 149 -3.07 -13.09 11.32
CA ALA A 149 -3.67 -12.12 10.41
C ALA A 149 -4.49 -11.08 11.17
N VAL A 150 -4.42 -9.82 10.71
CA VAL A 150 -5.17 -8.71 11.29
C VAL A 150 -6.27 -8.30 10.33
N PHE A 151 -7.50 -8.27 10.84
CA PHE A 151 -8.65 -7.82 10.05
C PHE A 151 -8.76 -6.30 10.03
N GLN A 152 -9.02 -5.73 8.85
CA GLN A 152 -9.24 -4.30 8.65
C GLN A 152 -10.47 -4.06 7.79
N VAL A 153 -11.42 -3.30 8.30
CA VAL A 153 -12.64 -2.89 7.58
C VAL A 153 -12.26 -1.89 6.48
N HIS A 154 -12.76 -2.08 5.27
CA HIS A 154 -12.44 -1.22 4.12
C HIS A 154 -12.91 0.23 4.33
N ASN A 155 -14.08 0.43 4.90
CA ASN A 155 -14.61 1.77 5.20
C ASN A 155 -13.67 2.61 6.09
N ASN A 156 -12.96 1.98 7.03
CA ASN A 156 -11.95 2.67 7.85
C ASN A 156 -10.74 3.09 7.02
N ASN A 157 -10.33 2.28 6.05
CA ASN A 157 -9.23 2.60 5.13
C ASN A 157 -9.63 3.75 4.20
N ILE A 158 -10.84 3.72 3.65
CA ILE A 158 -11.41 4.78 2.81
C ILE A 158 -11.43 6.10 3.56
N LYS A 159 -12.01 6.14 4.78
CA LYS A 159 -12.05 7.35 5.61
C LYS A 159 -10.65 7.91 5.92
N ARG A 160 -9.68 7.03 6.19
CA ARG A 160 -8.29 7.42 6.44
C ARG A 160 -7.64 8.03 5.20
N ASP A 161 -7.91 7.47 4.03
CA ASP A 161 -7.35 7.94 2.76
C ASP A 161 -7.92 9.32 2.37
N TYR A 162 -9.23 9.53 2.54
CA TYR A 162 -9.86 10.84 2.37
C TYR A 162 -9.28 11.90 3.31
N ARG A 163 -9.09 11.59 4.60
CA ARG A 163 -8.47 12.52 5.56
C ARG A 163 -7.03 12.87 5.15
N ARG A 164 -6.28 11.89 4.68
CA ARG A 164 -4.91 12.09 4.20
C ARG A 164 -4.87 13.00 2.97
N LYS A 165 -5.71 12.73 1.98
CA LYS A 165 -5.81 13.57 0.76
C LYS A 165 -6.21 15.00 1.11
N ALA A 166 -7.21 15.21 1.97
CA ALA A 166 -7.64 16.52 2.44
C ALA A 166 -6.50 17.28 3.14
N PHE A 167 -5.75 16.63 4.04
CA PHE A 167 -4.60 17.22 4.72
C PHE A 167 -3.51 17.70 3.75
N PHE A 168 -3.18 16.89 2.74
CA PHE A 168 -2.19 17.29 1.73
C PHE A 168 -2.67 18.45 0.84
N GLN A 169 -3.95 18.48 0.47
CA GLN A 169 -4.53 19.60 -0.28
C GLN A 169 -4.49 20.89 0.52
N THR A 170 -4.87 20.86 1.80
CA THR A 170 -4.82 22.04 2.69
C THR A 170 -3.39 22.57 2.83
N ASN A 171 -2.41 21.70 3.06
CA ASN A 171 -1.01 22.11 3.20
C ASN A 171 -0.43 22.66 1.89
N ARG A 172 -0.85 22.14 0.73
CA ARG A 172 -0.46 22.68 -0.57
C ARG A 172 -0.99 24.11 -0.76
N THR A 173 -2.26 24.34 -0.45
CA THR A 173 -2.90 25.67 -0.57
C THR A 173 -2.27 26.70 0.37
N VAL A 174 -1.91 26.30 1.61
CA VAL A 174 -1.19 27.17 2.56
C VAL A 174 0.21 27.51 2.03
N ARG A 175 0.91 26.54 1.46
CA ARG A 175 2.26 26.73 0.91
C ARG A 175 2.24 27.67 -0.30
N GLU A 176 1.26 27.51 -1.19
CA GLU A 176 1.07 28.38 -2.36
C GLU A 176 0.70 29.83 -1.96
N LYS A 177 -0.14 30.02 -0.93
CA LYS A 177 -0.46 31.34 -0.36
C LYS A 177 0.76 32.02 0.27
N ASN A 178 1.58 31.27 1.01
CA ASN A 178 2.80 31.81 1.62
C ASN A 178 3.84 32.21 0.56
N VAL A 179 4.00 31.44 -0.52
CA VAL A 179 4.88 31.81 -1.63
C VAL A 179 4.40 33.06 -2.34
N ARG A 180 3.09 33.26 -2.53
CA ARG A 180 2.54 34.48 -3.13
C ARG A 180 2.75 35.73 -2.22
N ASN A 181 2.58 35.57 -0.91
CA ASN A 181 2.78 36.65 0.04
C ASN A 181 4.26 37.06 0.20
N THR A 182 5.20 36.12 0.10
CA THR A 182 6.65 36.46 0.13
C THR A 182 7.14 37.02 -1.20
N GLY A 183 6.49 36.70 -2.32
CA GLY A 183 6.81 37.27 -3.65
C GLY A 183 6.37 38.72 -3.82
N PHE A 184 5.36 39.18 -3.08
CA PHE A 184 4.88 40.60 -3.16
C PHE A 184 5.72 41.55 -2.31
N SER A 185 6.32 41.08 -1.21
CA SER A 185 7.16 41.89 -0.31
C SER A 185 8.54 42.21 -0.90
N SER A 186 9.02 41.45 -1.90
CA SER A 186 10.37 41.67 -2.45
C SER A 186 10.42 42.63 -3.64
N ARG A 187 9.27 43.13 -4.13
CA ARG A 187 9.24 44.14 -5.21
C ARG A 187 9.14 45.57 -4.74
N GLU A 188 8.61 45.83 -3.54
CA GLU A 188 8.48 47.19 -3.02
C GLU A 188 9.70 47.73 -2.27
N THR A 189 10.67 46.90 -1.90
CA THR A 189 11.87 47.31 -1.17
C THR A 189 13.10 47.58 -2.05
N ARG A 190 13.02 47.40 -3.37
CA ARG A 190 14.17 47.67 -4.26
C ARG A 190 14.33 49.11 -4.74
N ASP A 191 13.33 49.94 -4.59
CA ASP A 191 13.39 51.32 -5.09
C ASP A 191 13.69 52.42 -4.03
N ARG A 192 13.85 52.09 -2.75
CA ARG A 192 14.13 53.07 -1.70
C ARG A 192 15.53 53.09 -1.11
N ASN A 193 16.44 52.17 -1.45
CA ASN A 193 17.79 52.13 -0.84
C ASN A 193 18.95 52.27 -1.84
N ALA A 194 18.77 53.09 -2.89
CA ALA A 194 19.86 53.47 -3.80
C ALA A 194 20.60 54.73 -3.39
N LYS A 195 20.36 55.30 -2.19
CA LYS A 195 21.15 56.43 -1.65
C LYS A 195 21.24 56.31 -0.15
N GLN A 196 22.29 55.69 0.35
CA GLN A 196 23.08 56.12 1.51
C GLN A 196 23.95 54.99 2.06
N GLY A 197 25.23 55.27 2.16
CA GLY A 197 26.02 54.80 3.29
C GLY A 197 26.90 53.59 3.13
N ARG A 198 28.07 53.78 2.54
CA ARG A 198 29.28 53.04 2.90
C ARG A 198 29.54 53.15 4.42
N GLY A 199 29.67 52.03 5.14
CA GLY A 199 30.22 52.04 6.50
C GLY A 199 30.05 50.74 7.25
N LYS A 200 31.14 49.96 7.34
CA LYS A 200 31.59 49.11 8.45
C LYS A 200 30.55 48.25 9.19
N ASN A 201 30.62 46.92 9.06
CA ASN A 201 30.96 46.06 10.20
C ASN A 201 31.31 44.63 9.79
N ARG A 202 32.60 44.34 9.83
CA ARG A 202 33.15 42.99 10.01
C ARG A 202 33.04 42.69 11.50
N ASN A 203 32.31 41.68 11.91
CA ASN A 203 32.54 40.81 13.10
C ASN A 203 31.21 40.23 13.60
N HIS A 204 30.78 39.09 13.08
CA HIS A 204 29.88 38.19 13.83
C HIS A 204 29.81 36.76 13.24
N ASN A 205 30.92 36.19 12.80
CA ASN A 205 30.91 34.80 12.30
C ASN A 205 32.00 33.92 12.90
N ARG A 206 32.27 34.03 14.21
CA ARG A 206 33.30 33.18 14.89
C ARG A 206 32.80 32.40 16.10
N ARG A 207 31.50 32.31 16.41
CA ARG A 207 31.01 31.59 17.62
C ARG A 207 30.26 30.28 17.38
N ASN A 208 29.95 29.86 16.15
CA ASN A 208 29.19 28.65 15.92
C ASN A 208 30.00 27.42 15.45
N HIS A 209 31.33 27.52 15.34
CA HIS A 209 32.15 26.38 14.88
C HIS A 209 32.80 25.56 16.01
N GLN A 210 32.71 26.00 17.28
CA GLN A 210 33.33 25.26 18.40
C GLN A 210 32.38 24.33 19.18
N ARG A 211 31.09 24.32 18.91
CA ARG A 211 30.13 23.42 19.60
C ARG A 211 29.91 22.05 18.93
N ARG A 212 30.45 21.82 17.74
CA ARG A 212 30.26 20.53 17.00
C ARG A 212 31.43 19.54 17.09
N ARG A 213 32.48 19.84 17.88
CA ARG A 213 33.67 18.93 18.02
C ARG A 213 33.76 18.14 19.33
N ARG A 214 32.74 18.16 20.18
CA ARG A 214 32.78 17.41 21.48
C ARG A 214 31.77 16.27 21.57
N ALA A 215 31.20 15.78 20.51
CA ALA A 215 30.21 14.71 20.54
C ALA A 215 30.62 13.41 19.81
N ASN A 216 31.89 13.21 19.46
CA ASN A 216 32.35 11.98 18.85
C ASN A 216 33.72 11.58 19.46
N GLU A 217 33.73 11.03 20.67
CA GLU A 217 34.81 10.18 21.16
C GLU A 217 34.21 8.82 21.56
N PRO A 218 34.77 7.68 21.08
CA PRO A 218 34.28 6.36 21.42
C PRO A 218 34.83 5.92 22.77
N PHE A 219 33.96 5.43 23.64
CA PHE A 219 34.31 4.75 24.87
C PHE A 219 35.04 3.43 24.53
N ARG A 220 36.30 3.33 24.91
CA ARG A 220 37.03 2.07 25.08
C ARG A 220 36.82 1.62 26.53
N ARG A 221 36.20 0.46 26.72
CA ARG A 221 36.64 -0.64 27.58
C ARG A 221 35.70 -1.83 27.36
#